data_b859dd56c657fc70a0d570b0d881ac89
#
_entry.id   b859dd56c657fc70a0d570b0d881ac89
#
_cell.length_a   1.000
_cell.length_b   1.000
_cell.length_c   1.000
_cell.angle_alpha   90.00
_cell.angle_beta   90.00
_cell.angle_gamma   90.00
#
_symmetry.space_group_name_H-M   'P 1'
#
loop_
_entity.id
_entity.type
_entity.pdbx_description
1 polymer ?
#
loop_
_entity_poly.entity_id
_entity_poly.type
_entity_poly.pdbx_seq_one_letter_code
_entity_poly.pdbx_strand_id
1 'polypeptide(L)'
;HSAAVIDRVIALQCSEIDTRVLMGNHEEVFLKALNGSVDALRLLCRFGGRETILSYGMDEAAYNRADYTEVLRDLSLLVPDSHRAFLAQLEDRIEIGDYTFVHAGIRPGVALADQKANDLRWIRDDFIKSSADFGTCIVHGHTITPEVVERPNRIGIDTGAYATGRLSALALAAGERWILSTEGALGTSADVD
;
A
#
# COMPACT_ATOMS: atom_id res chain seq x y z
N HIS A 1 -7.37 -5.38 -9.46
CA HIS A 1 -8.60 -5.57 -8.62
C HIS A 1 -8.62 -4.63 -7.40
N SER A 2 -8.08 -3.40 -7.53
CA SER A 2 -7.90 -2.47 -6.39
C SER A 2 -9.21 -2.17 -5.65
N ALA A 3 -10.31 -1.92 -6.37
CA ALA A 3 -11.63 -1.68 -5.75
C ALA A 3 -12.07 -2.88 -4.89
N ALA A 4 -11.97 -4.10 -5.41
CA ALA A 4 -12.35 -5.31 -4.67
C ALA A 4 -11.43 -5.59 -3.45
N VAL A 5 -10.16 -5.16 -3.49
CA VAL A 5 -9.27 -5.23 -2.33
C VAL A 5 -9.76 -4.28 -1.24
N ILE A 6 -10.15 -3.04 -1.58
CA ILE A 6 -10.71 -2.10 -0.61
C ILE A 6 -12.01 -2.64 -0.02
N ASP A 7 -12.94 -3.16 -0.85
CA ASP A 7 -14.16 -3.82 -0.36
C ASP A 7 -13.84 -4.91 0.66
N ARG A 8 -12.85 -5.75 0.37
CA ARG A 8 -12.45 -6.85 1.26
C ARG A 8 -11.88 -6.35 2.58
N VAL A 9 -11.05 -5.30 2.57
CA VAL A 9 -10.45 -4.73 3.79
C VAL A 9 -11.52 -4.04 4.62
N ILE A 10 -12.44 -3.29 4.01
CA ILE A 10 -13.59 -2.71 4.71
C ILE A 10 -14.43 -3.80 5.39
N ALA A 11 -14.70 -4.91 4.69
CA ALA A 11 -15.44 -6.04 5.26
C ALA A 11 -14.70 -6.68 6.45
N LEU A 12 -13.35 -6.74 6.42
CA LEU A 12 -12.55 -7.20 7.55
C LEU A 12 -12.65 -6.26 8.74
N GLN A 13 -12.60 -4.93 8.53
CA GLN A 13 -12.78 -3.96 9.61
C GLN A 13 -14.17 -4.00 10.25
N CYS A 14 -15.18 -4.43 9.49
CA CYS A 14 -16.55 -4.62 10.00
C CYS A 14 -16.77 -5.98 10.66
N SER A 15 -15.77 -6.87 10.66
CA SER A 15 -15.83 -8.19 11.30
C SER A 15 -15.36 -8.13 12.77
N GLU A 16 -15.33 -9.29 13.43
CA GLU A 16 -14.75 -9.43 14.79
C GLU A 16 -13.22 -9.35 14.84
N ILE A 17 -12.56 -9.27 13.67
CA ILE A 17 -11.10 -9.18 13.56
C ILE A 17 -10.68 -7.72 13.72
N ASP A 18 -9.91 -7.41 14.76
CA ASP A 18 -9.32 -6.07 14.92
C ASP A 18 -8.36 -5.80 13.75
N THR A 19 -8.83 -4.98 12.82
CA THR A 19 -8.14 -4.71 11.56
C THR A 19 -7.75 -3.24 11.47
N ARG A 20 -6.47 -2.97 11.53
CA ARG A 20 -5.86 -1.64 11.35
C ARG A 20 -5.15 -1.57 10.01
N VAL A 21 -5.23 -0.43 9.34
CA VAL A 21 -4.73 -0.28 7.96
C VAL A 21 -3.86 0.94 7.83
N LEU A 22 -2.71 0.77 7.20
CA LEU A 22 -1.75 1.83 6.97
C LEU A 22 -2.01 2.58 5.66
N MET A 23 -1.78 3.89 5.69
CA MET A 23 -1.73 4.75 4.51
C MET A 23 -0.43 4.50 3.75
N GLY A 24 -0.54 4.03 2.52
CA GLY A 24 0.57 3.96 1.58
C GLY A 24 0.65 5.19 0.67
N ASN A 25 1.71 5.26 -0.10
CA ASN A 25 1.90 6.32 -1.09
C ASN A 25 0.85 6.28 -2.22
N HIS A 26 0.39 5.11 -2.61
CA HIS A 26 -0.67 4.97 -3.62
C HIS A 26 -2.02 5.47 -3.10
N GLU A 27 -2.39 5.10 -1.87
CA GLU A 27 -3.62 5.56 -1.21
C GLU A 27 -3.60 7.08 -1.02
N GLU A 28 -2.47 7.65 -0.61
CA GLU A 28 -2.30 9.10 -0.48
C GLU A 28 -2.53 9.82 -1.81
N VAL A 29 -1.89 9.35 -2.88
CA VAL A 29 -2.00 9.98 -4.21
C VAL A 29 -3.40 9.80 -4.78
N PHE A 30 -4.00 8.62 -4.60
CA PHE A 30 -5.37 8.34 -5.03
C PHE A 30 -6.38 9.24 -4.31
N LEU A 31 -6.28 9.37 -2.99
CA LEU A 31 -7.15 10.26 -2.21
C LEU A 31 -7.00 11.73 -2.63
N LYS A 32 -5.77 12.20 -2.89
CA LYS A 32 -5.53 13.55 -3.44
C LYS A 32 -6.18 13.75 -4.82
N ALA A 33 -6.13 12.73 -5.69
CA ALA A 33 -6.81 12.75 -6.97
C ALA A 33 -8.33 12.85 -6.77
N LEU A 34 -8.92 11.99 -5.92
CA LEU A 34 -10.35 12.01 -5.60
C LEU A 34 -10.81 13.34 -5.01
N ASN A 35 -9.92 14.10 -4.38
CA ASN A 35 -10.15 15.46 -3.87
C ASN A 35 -9.89 16.56 -4.93
N GLY A 36 -9.78 16.20 -6.21
CA GLY A 36 -9.73 17.14 -7.32
C GLY A 36 -8.34 17.47 -7.88
N SER A 37 -7.27 16.81 -7.40
CA SER A 37 -5.91 17.08 -7.89
C SER A 37 -5.61 16.32 -9.19
N VAL A 38 -5.60 17.00 -10.32
CA VAL A 38 -5.20 16.45 -11.63
C VAL A 38 -3.72 16.02 -11.61
N ASP A 39 -2.85 16.74 -10.90
CA ASP A 39 -1.44 16.37 -10.80
C ASP A 39 -1.24 15.09 -10.00
N ALA A 40 -2.04 14.87 -8.94
CA ALA A 40 -2.06 13.60 -8.22
C ALA A 40 -2.55 12.46 -9.13
N LEU A 41 -3.57 12.68 -9.95
CA LEU A 41 -4.03 11.69 -10.92
C LEU A 41 -2.94 11.33 -11.94
N ARG A 42 -2.23 12.34 -12.49
CA ARG A 42 -1.09 12.11 -13.38
C ARG A 42 0.02 11.30 -12.72
N LEU A 43 0.32 11.61 -11.46
CA LEU A 43 1.30 10.87 -10.68
C LEU A 43 0.86 9.43 -10.46
N LEU A 44 -0.39 9.20 -10.06
CA LEU A 44 -0.97 7.87 -9.86
C LEU A 44 -0.86 7.01 -11.13
N CYS A 45 -1.20 7.57 -12.30
CA CYS A 45 -1.15 6.85 -13.58
C CYS A 45 0.27 6.40 -13.98
N ARG A 46 1.33 7.01 -13.45
CA ARG A 46 2.72 6.58 -13.67
C ARG A 46 3.08 5.31 -12.91
N PHE A 47 2.31 4.95 -11.89
CA PHE A 47 2.60 3.85 -10.95
C PHE A 47 1.44 2.85 -10.85
N GLY A 48 0.78 2.51 -11.96
CA GLY A 48 -0.29 1.51 -11.98
C GLY A 48 -1.69 2.07 -11.66
N GLY A 49 -1.87 3.40 -11.68
CA GLY A 49 -3.18 4.02 -11.43
C GLY A 49 -4.24 3.70 -12.48
N ARG A 50 -3.82 3.37 -13.71
CA ARG A 50 -4.76 2.93 -14.76
C ARG A 50 -5.55 1.71 -14.31
N GLU A 51 -4.89 0.69 -13.82
CA GLU A 51 -5.52 -0.54 -13.34
C GLU A 51 -6.46 -0.28 -12.16
N THR A 52 -6.08 0.65 -11.28
CA THR A 52 -6.95 1.10 -10.19
C THR A 52 -8.20 1.78 -10.73
N ILE A 53 -8.08 2.73 -11.66
CA ILE A 53 -9.21 3.45 -12.26
C ILE A 53 -10.16 2.48 -12.96
N LEU A 54 -9.64 1.57 -13.79
CA LEU A 54 -10.45 0.57 -14.49
C LEU A 54 -11.15 -0.39 -13.52
N SER A 55 -10.54 -0.69 -12.37
CA SER A 55 -11.16 -1.56 -11.35
C SER A 55 -12.42 -0.97 -10.73
N TYR A 56 -12.61 0.35 -10.82
CA TYR A 56 -13.84 1.04 -10.42
C TYR A 56 -14.91 1.08 -11.52
N GLY A 57 -14.68 0.40 -12.65
CA GLY A 57 -15.66 0.25 -13.71
C GLY A 57 -15.61 1.31 -14.79
N MET A 58 -14.56 2.12 -14.85
CA MET A 58 -14.35 3.01 -16.00
C MET A 58 -14.14 2.16 -17.26
N ASP A 59 -14.88 2.48 -18.34
CA ASP A 59 -14.68 1.83 -19.64
C ASP A 59 -13.28 2.14 -20.18
N GLU A 60 -12.57 1.08 -20.62
CA GLU A 60 -11.19 1.21 -21.07
C GLU A 60 -11.06 2.09 -22.32
N ALA A 61 -12.00 2.01 -23.25
CA ALA A 61 -11.99 2.85 -24.44
C ALA A 61 -12.31 4.31 -24.12
N ALA A 62 -13.16 4.57 -23.12
CA ALA A 62 -13.41 5.91 -22.60
C ALA A 62 -12.15 6.47 -21.91
N TYR A 63 -11.50 5.69 -21.03
CA TYR A 63 -10.25 6.08 -20.39
C TYR A 63 -9.16 6.47 -21.41
N ASN A 64 -8.97 5.66 -22.47
CA ASN A 64 -7.94 5.89 -23.47
C ASN A 64 -8.19 7.14 -24.35
N ARG A 65 -9.42 7.64 -24.42
CA ARG A 65 -9.79 8.86 -25.17
C ARG A 65 -9.84 10.12 -24.32
N ALA A 66 -10.07 9.97 -23.03
CA ALA A 66 -10.28 11.07 -22.10
C ALA A 66 -8.97 11.79 -21.73
N ASP A 67 -9.04 13.07 -21.47
CA ASP A 67 -7.97 13.78 -20.79
C ASP A 67 -8.05 13.56 -19.26
N TYR A 68 -6.99 13.97 -18.53
CA TYR A 68 -6.93 13.74 -17.09
C TYR A 68 -8.05 14.45 -16.31
N THR A 69 -8.61 15.54 -16.83
CA THR A 69 -9.71 16.26 -16.17
C THR A 69 -11.01 15.47 -16.31
N GLU A 70 -11.23 14.92 -17.49
CA GLU A 70 -12.37 14.04 -17.77
C GLU A 70 -12.30 12.75 -16.98
N VAL A 71 -11.12 12.10 -16.96
CA VAL A 71 -10.89 10.90 -16.14
C VAL A 71 -11.18 11.19 -14.67
N LEU A 72 -10.71 12.33 -14.14
CA LEU A 72 -10.91 12.69 -12.75
C LEU A 72 -12.39 12.90 -12.41
N ARG A 73 -13.12 13.60 -13.29
CA ARG A 73 -14.58 13.81 -13.15
C ARG A 73 -15.31 12.47 -13.08
N ASP A 74 -15.05 11.58 -14.04
CA ASP A 74 -15.75 10.31 -14.16
C ASP A 74 -15.36 9.35 -13.03
N LEU A 75 -14.08 9.29 -12.67
CA LEU A 75 -13.59 8.54 -11.50
C LEU A 75 -14.27 9.01 -10.21
N SER A 76 -14.50 10.31 -10.07
CA SER A 76 -15.17 10.89 -8.91
C SER A 76 -16.62 10.42 -8.75
N LEU A 77 -17.27 9.99 -9.83
CA LEU A 77 -18.61 9.41 -9.80
C LEU A 77 -18.60 7.89 -9.56
N LEU A 78 -17.52 7.22 -9.95
CA LEU A 78 -17.39 5.77 -9.87
C LEU A 78 -16.92 5.28 -8.50
N VAL A 79 -16.12 6.08 -7.79
CA VAL A 79 -15.57 5.67 -6.48
C VAL A 79 -16.61 5.88 -5.38
N PRO A 80 -17.05 4.81 -4.67
CA PRO A 80 -18.03 4.92 -3.60
C PRO A 80 -17.57 5.82 -2.45
N ASP A 81 -18.51 6.49 -1.79
CA ASP A 81 -18.23 7.30 -0.60
C ASP A 81 -17.63 6.48 0.55
N SER A 82 -18.02 5.21 0.68
CA SER A 82 -17.44 4.28 1.64
C SER A 82 -15.94 4.08 1.45
N HIS A 83 -15.48 3.98 0.19
CA HIS A 83 -14.05 3.87 -0.14
C HIS A 83 -13.29 5.16 0.15
N ARG A 84 -13.89 6.31 -0.13
CA ARG A 84 -13.32 7.63 0.23
C ARG A 84 -13.16 7.78 1.74
N ALA A 85 -14.21 7.44 2.48
CA ALA A 85 -14.21 7.50 3.95
C ALA A 85 -13.17 6.53 4.53
N PHE A 86 -13.08 5.30 4.00
CA PHE A 86 -12.06 4.33 4.37
C PHE A 86 -10.65 4.88 4.14
N LEU A 87 -10.33 5.36 2.94
CA LEU A 87 -9.02 5.91 2.61
C LEU A 87 -8.62 7.11 3.47
N ALA A 88 -9.59 7.94 3.87
CA ALA A 88 -9.36 9.12 4.71
C ALA A 88 -9.04 8.77 6.18
N GLN A 89 -9.29 7.53 6.62
CA GLN A 89 -9.09 7.08 8.00
C GLN A 89 -7.83 6.22 8.18
N LEU A 90 -7.07 5.98 7.13
CA LEU A 90 -5.86 5.15 7.18
C LEU A 90 -4.80 5.77 8.08
N GLU A 91 -4.08 4.93 8.81
CA GLU A 91 -3.07 5.34 9.78
C GLU A 91 -1.69 5.47 9.14
N ASP A 92 -0.88 6.37 9.63
CA ASP A 92 0.51 6.50 9.17
C ASP A 92 1.45 5.51 9.83
N ARG A 93 1.12 5.10 11.06
CA ARG A 93 1.95 4.26 11.92
C ARG A 93 1.08 3.49 12.89
N ILE A 94 1.45 2.24 13.14
CA ILE A 94 0.85 1.36 14.15
C ILE A 94 1.97 0.82 15.02
N GLU A 95 1.86 0.95 16.34
CA GLU A 95 2.82 0.43 17.31
C GLU A 95 2.18 -0.69 18.11
N ILE A 96 2.81 -1.86 18.18
CA ILE A 96 2.34 -3.02 18.93
C ILE A 96 3.56 -3.72 19.54
N GLY A 97 3.70 -3.66 20.86
CA GLY A 97 4.86 -4.25 21.57
C GLY A 97 6.18 -3.68 21.06
N ASP A 98 7.10 -4.54 20.67
CA ASP A 98 8.43 -4.18 20.18
C ASP A 98 8.47 -3.88 18.67
N TYR A 99 7.31 -3.76 18.02
CA TYR A 99 7.19 -3.55 16.58
C TYR A 99 6.47 -2.24 16.24
N THR A 100 6.99 -1.57 15.23
CA THR A 100 6.35 -0.42 14.61
C THR A 100 6.10 -0.72 13.14
N PHE A 101 4.85 -0.64 12.73
CA PHE A 101 4.40 -0.89 11.36
C PHE A 101 4.22 0.43 10.63
N VAL A 102 4.82 0.55 9.44
CA VAL A 102 4.72 1.71 8.56
C VAL A 102 4.66 1.24 7.11
N HIS A 103 4.19 2.07 6.20
CA HIS A 103 4.15 1.69 4.79
C HIS A 103 5.56 1.56 4.19
N ALA A 104 6.40 2.60 4.25
CA ALA A 104 7.69 2.63 3.56
C ALA A 104 8.90 2.51 4.51
N GLY A 105 8.88 3.18 5.63
CA GLY A 105 9.98 3.23 6.58
C GLY A 105 9.92 4.45 7.48
N ILE A 106 11.03 4.73 8.15
CA ILE A 106 11.20 5.90 9.03
C ILE A 106 12.48 6.65 8.67
N ARG A 107 12.55 7.95 8.98
CA ARG A 107 13.77 8.74 8.83
C ARG A 107 14.74 8.41 9.96
N PRO A 108 15.94 7.88 9.67
CA PRO A 108 16.96 7.63 10.69
C PRO A 108 17.35 8.92 11.42
N GLY A 109 17.54 8.81 12.73
CA GLY A 109 17.92 9.94 13.58
C GLY A 109 16.77 10.87 13.97
N VAL A 110 15.54 10.58 13.56
CA VAL A 110 14.32 11.28 13.97
C VAL A 110 13.52 10.38 14.90
N ALA A 111 13.04 10.91 16.02
CA ALA A 111 12.22 10.13 16.95
C ALA A 111 10.90 9.69 16.28
N LEU A 112 10.36 8.53 16.69
CA LEU A 112 9.13 7.99 16.11
C LEU A 112 7.96 8.98 16.19
N ALA A 113 7.85 9.73 17.28
CA ALA A 113 6.80 10.73 17.46
C ALA A 113 6.91 11.91 16.49
N ASP A 114 8.12 12.21 15.98
CA ASP A 114 8.42 13.35 15.11
C ASP A 114 8.53 12.97 13.62
N GLN A 115 8.28 11.69 13.29
CA GLN A 115 8.31 11.21 11.91
C GLN A 115 7.24 11.92 11.06
N LYS A 116 7.63 12.32 9.85
CA LYS A 116 6.71 12.96 8.92
C LYS A 116 5.98 11.94 8.07
N ALA A 117 4.70 12.17 7.79
CA ALA A 117 3.89 11.32 6.93
C ALA A 117 4.57 11.02 5.58
N ASN A 118 5.26 12.01 5.00
CA ASN A 118 5.99 11.80 3.75
C ASN A 118 7.10 10.74 3.89
N ASP A 119 7.86 10.73 4.98
CA ASP A 119 8.89 9.72 5.19
C ASP A 119 8.24 8.34 5.44
N LEU A 120 7.20 8.27 6.28
CA LEU A 120 6.48 7.03 6.58
C LEU A 120 5.89 6.36 5.32
N ARG A 121 5.54 7.16 4.30
CA ARG A 121 4.87 6.69 3.07
C ARG A 121 5.78 6.55 1.85
N TRP A 122 6.95 7.22 1.81
CA TRP A 122 7.75 7.34 0.57
C TRP A 122 9.24 7.06 0.73
N ILE A 123 9.80 7.03 1.94
CA ILE A 123 11.24 6.87 2.15
C ILE A 123 11.74 5.55 1.56
N ARG A 124 12.97 5.55 1.04
CA ARG A 124 13.62 4.35 0.48
C ARG A 124 15.04 4.22 1.03
N ASP A 125 16.03 4.56 0.26
CA ASP A 125 17.45 4.30 0.49
C ASP A 125 17.97 4.75 1.86
N ASP A 126 17.58 5.93 2.32
CA ASP A 126 18.01 6.46 3.61
C ASP A 126 17.62 5.52 4.78
N PHE A 127 16.44 4.92 4.67
CA PHE A 127 15.97 3.94 5.65
C PHE A 127 16.54 2.55 5.37
N ILE A 128 16.44 2.05 4.14
CA ILE A 128 16.81 0.68 3.76
C ILE A 128 18.28 0.39 4.02
N LYS A 129 19.16 1.39 3.82
CA LYS A 129 20.62 1.27 4.04
C LYS A 129 21.05 1.53 5.48
N SER A 130 20.15 2.01 6.34
CA SER A 130 20.45 2.32 7.73
C SER A 130 20.60 1.05 8.57
N SER A 131 21.67 1.00 9.38
CA SER A 131 21.88 0.00 10.43
C SER A 131 21.64 0.57 11.84
N ALA A 132 21.07 1.77 11.94
CA ALA A 132 20.78 2.40 13.23
C ALA A 132 19.80 1.54 14.04
N ASP A 133 19.95 1.58 15.35
CA ASP A 133 18.93 1.07 16.27
C ASP A 133 17.80 2.11 16.36
N PHE A 134 16.59 1.69 16.14
CA PHE A 134 15.39 2.53 16.20
C PHE A 134 14.62 2.39 17.52
N GLY A 135 15.10 1.54 18.44
CA GLY A 135 14.43 1.21 19.69
C GLY A 135 13.19 0.31 19.51
N THR A 136 12.90 -0.08 18.29
CA THR A 136 11.78 -0.95 17.87
C THR A 136 12.13 -1.63 16.54
N CYS A 137 11.53 -2.76 16.25
CA CYS A 137 11.68 -3.39 14.93
C CYS A 137 10.66 -2.80 13.95
N ILE A 138 11.14 -2.17 12.86
CA ILE A 138 10.27 -1.55 11.86
C ILE A 138 9.79 -2.59 10.84
N VAL A 139 8.50 -2.84 10.79
CA VAL A 139 7.88 -3.70 9.74
C VAL A 139 7.37 -2.80 8.63
N HIS A 140 7.79 -3.07 7.39
CA HIS A 140 7.50 -2.19 6.26
C HIS A 140 7.31 -2.92 4.93
N GLY A 141 6.71 -2.24 3.96
CA GLY A 141 6.58 -2.61 2.55
C GLY A 141 7.29 -1.64 1.61
N HIS A 142 6.62 -1.22 0.54
CA HIS A 142 7.00 -0.16 -0.41
C HIS A 142 8.28 -0.42 -1.23
N THR A 143 9.29 -1.00 -0.65
CA THR A 143 10.53 -1.38 -1.34
C THR A 143 10.48 -2.88 -1.62
N ILE A 144 10.16 -3.22 -2.86
CA ILE A 144 9.96 -4.61 -3.29
C ILE A 144 11.28 -5.37 -3.26
N THR A 145 11.23 -6.57 -2.69
CA THR A 145 12.35 -7.53 -2.68
C THR A 145 11.83 -8.92 -3.09
N PRO A 146 12.66 -9.77 -3.73
CA PRO A 146 12.22 -11.12 -4.13
C PRO A 146 11.73 -11.98 -2.95
N GLU A 147 12.33 -11.78 -1.77
CA GLU A 147 12.00 -12.47 -0.52
C GLU A 147 11.81 -11.46 0.61
N VAL A 148 11.14 -11.88 1.69
CA VAL A 148 11.10 -11.12 2.95
C VAL A 148 12.53 -10.89 3.46
N VAL A 149 12.85 -9.66 3.82
CA VAL A 149 14.18 -9.26 4.29
C VAL A 149 14.12 -8.96 5.79
N GLU A 150 14.76 -9.79 6.58
CA GLU A 150 14.90 -9.58 8.02
C GLU A 150 16.26 -8.96 8.35
N ARG A 151 16.26 -7.91 9.17
CA ARG A 151 17.43 -7.25 9.74
C ARG A 151 17.20 -7.03 11.24
N PRO A 152 18.24 -6.76 12.03
CA PRO A 152 18.05 -6.51 13.47
C PRO A 152 17.09 -5.36 13.78
N ASN A 153 17.02 -4.36 12.91
CA ASN A 153 16.25 -3.13 13.11
C ASN A 153 14.98 -3.04 12.23
N ARG A 154 14.74 -3.97 11.28
CA ARG A 154 13.59 -3.92 10.38
C ARG A 154 13.25 -5.26 9.72
N ILE A 155 12.00 -5.40 9.29
CA ILE A 155 11.51 -6.52 8.49
C ILE A 155 10.76 -5.95 7.27
N GLY A 156 11.28 -6.18 6.06
CA GLY A 156 10.63 -5.81 4.81
C GLY A 156 9.82 -6.98 4.26
N ILE A 157 8.50 -6.80 4.14
CA ILE A 157 7.57 -7.88 3.75
C ILE A 157 6.95 -7.70 2.35
N ASP A 158 7.38 -6.68 1.59
CA ASP A 158 6.85 -6.46 0.24
C ASP A 158 7.56 -7.34 -0.79
N THR A 159 6.87 -8.36 -1.23
CA THR A 159 7.34 -9.30 -2.26
C THR A 159 6.75 -9.01 -3.64
N GLY A 160 6.15 -7.84 -3.84
CA GLY A 160 5.63 -7.36 -5.13
C GLY A 160 4.44 -8.15 -5.65
N ALA A 161 3.45 -8.41 -4.79
CA ALA A 161 2.29 -9.28 -5.10
C ALA A 161 1.60 -8.94 -6.44
N TYR A 162 1.53 -7.66 -6.81
CA TYR A 162 0.90 -7.22 -8.07
C TYR A 162 1.60 -7.77 -9.33
N ALA A 163 2.91 -8.05 -9.24
CA ALA A 163 3.73 -8.54 -10.35
C ALA A 163 4.12 -10.01 -10.19
N THR A 164 4.27 -10.47 -8.94
CA THR A 164 4.74 -11.83 -8.64
C THR A 164 3.61 -12.79 -8.29
N GLY A 165 2.42 -12.28 -7.94
CA GLY A 165 1.33 -13.05 -7.36
C GLY A 165 1.58 -13.52 -5.91
N ARG A 166 2.75 -13.23 -5.36
CA ARG A 166 3.16 -13.63 -4.01
C ARG A 166 2.85 -12.55 -2.99
N LEU A 167 1.82 -12.75 -2.20
CA LEU A 167 1.50 -11.90 -1.06
C LEU A 167 2.15 -12.49 0.20
N SER A 168 2.95 -11.69 0.90
CA SER A 168 3.64 -12.08 2.12
C SER A 168 2.99 -11.45 3.36
N ALA A 169 2.99 -12.19 4.48
CA ALA A 169 2.53 -11.73 5.76
C ALA A 169 3.52 -12.13 6.86
N LEU A 170 3.71 -11.26 7.84
CA LEU A 170 4.45 -11.55 9.06
C LEU A 170 3.46 -11.91 10.16
N ALA A 171 3.58 -13.10 10.74
CA ALA A 171 2.85 -13.49 11.93
C ALA A 171 3.73 -13.31 13.16
N LEU A 172 3.15 -12.77 14.24
CA LEU A 172 3.82 -12.48 15.50
C LEU A 172 2.98 -13.03 16.65
N ALA A 173 3.55 -13.92 17.47
CA ALA A 173 2.87 -14.45 18.65
C ALA A 173 3.86 -14.91 19.72
N ALA A 174 3.63 -14.53 20.96
CA ALA A 174 4.37 -15.03 22.15
C ALA A 174 5.92 -14.94 22.03
N GLY A 175 6.42 -13.88 21.36
CA GLY A 175 7.87 -13.68 21.15
C GLY A 175 8.44 -14.44 19.95
N GLU A 176 7.64 -15.24 19.28
CA GLU A 176 8.01 -15.91 18.02
C GLU A 176 7.48 -15.13 16.82
N ARG A 177 8.12 -15.33 15.66
CA ARG A 177 7.70 -14.77 14.39
C ARG A 177 7.91 -15.76 13.26
N TRP A 178 7.01 -15.74 12.27
CA TRP A 178 7.13 -16.54 11.06
C TRP A 178 6.50 -15.85 9.86
N ILE A 179 6.95 -16.21 8.68
CA ILE A 179 6.45 -15.66 7.43
C ILE A 179 5.41 -16.60 6.84
N LEU A 180 4.26 -16.02 6.47
CA LEU A 180 3.25 -16.65 5.64
C LEU A 180 3.30 -16.04 4.24
N SER A 181 3.07 -16.84 3.21
CA SER A 181 2.95 -16.31 1.86
C SER A 181 1.95 -17.12 1.05
N THR A 182 1.30 -16.45 0.09
CA THR A 182 0.59 -17.18 -0.96
C THR A 182 1.65 -17.85 -1.86
N GLU A 183 1.39 -19.08 -2.31
CA GLU A 183 2.15 -19.67 -3.40
C GLU A 183 1.73 -18.96 -4.69
N GLY A 184 2.48 -17.92 -5.06
CA GLY A 184 2.17 -17.15 -6.25
C GLY A 184 2.78 -17.77 -7.48
N ALA A 185 1.97 -18.44 -8.27
CA ALA A 185 2.14 -18.32 -9.71
C ALA A 185 1.05 -17.33 -10.16
N LEU A 186 1.42 -16.14 -10.61
CA LEU A 186 0.66 -15.53 -11.69
C LEU A 186 0.65 -16.61 -12.76
N GLY A 187 -0.52 -17.15 -13.05
CA GLY A 187 -0.66 -18.13 -14.11
C GLY A 187 0.12 -17.63 -15.30
N THR A 188 1.13 -18.37 -15.69
CA THR A 188 1.74 -18.17 -16.99
C THR A 188 0.58 -18.22 -17.95
N SER A 189 0.32 -17.10 -18.62
CA SER A 189 -0.52 -17.07 -19.80
C SER A 189 0.22 -17.83 -20.91
N ALA A 190 0.31 -19.13 -20.72
CA ALA A 190 0.58 -20.12 -21.72
C ALA A 190 -0.78 -20.69 -22.05
N ASP A 191 -1.51 -20.00 -22.90
CA ASP A 191 -2.55 -20.52 -23.77
C ASP A 191 -3.18 -19.32 -24.49
N VAL A 192 -2.38 -18.78 -25.43
CA VAL A 192 -2.93 -18.07 -26.59
C VAL A 192 -2.37 -18.83 -27.78
N ASP A 193 -3.03 -19.89 -28.18
CA ASP A 193 -3.03 -20.39 -29.54
C ASP A 193 -4.04 -19.59 -30.39
#